data_80c982a088b3e9359eac6f97b06af215
#
_entry.id   80c982a088b3e9359eac6f97b06af215
#
_cell.length_a   1.000
_cell.length_b   1.000
_cell.length_c   1.000
_cell.angle_alpha   90.00
_cell.angle_beta   90.00
_cell.angle_gamma   90.00
#
_symmetry.space_group_name_H-M   'P 1'
#
loop_
_entity.id
_entity.type
_entity.pdbx_description
1 polymer ?
#
loop_
_entity_poly.entity_id
_entity_poly.type
_entity_poly.pdbx_seq_one_letter_code
_entity_poly.pdbx_strand_id
1 'polypeptide(L)'
;NLSKFNSLKIQKNIKDDLALTITGTLAYSDFEGDATSLLKSADNVLSESYSLTLNKANLFGNDNFAISISQPNRVRNGSLVLRLSDLADKNGNINIRDTRVDLEPSGRQIDTSFAYTKDISENFTLSLKATITDEFNHIEDNDKNYSGYIGLNFENLKVGIFDATNVSRPSISLKYRKEF
;
A
#
# COMPACT_ATOMS: atom_id res chain seq x y z
N ASN A 1 -7.29 21.69 -11.99
CA ASN A 1 -6.86 20.51 -11.24
C ASN A 1 -8.09 19.67 -10.89
N LEU A 2 -8.13 18.43 -11.31
CA LEU A 2 -9.24 17.52 -11.09
C LEU A 2 -8.70 16.19 -10.55
N SER A 3 -9.27 15.73 -9.43
CA SER A 3 -9.06 14.37 -8.96
C SER A 3 -10.40 13.72 -8.67
N LYS A 4 -10.63 12.52 -9.18
CA LYS A 4 -11.80 11.70 -8.96
C LYS A 4 -11.37 10.34 -8.41
N PHE A 5 -12.12 9.86 -7.45
CA PHE A 5 -11.85 8.62 -6.76
C PHE A 5 -13.15 7.81 -6.63
N ASN A 6 -13.10 6.56 -7.02
CA ASN A 6 -14.21 5.62 -6.90
C ASN A 6 -13.70 4.34 -6.24
N SER A 7 -14.41 3.89 -5.21
CA SER A 7 -14.12 2.63 -4.53
C SER A 7 -15.37 1.79 -4.38
N LEU A 8 -15.25 0.49 -4.64
CA LEU A 8 -16.30 -0.50 -4.46
C LEU A 8 -15.80 -1.57 -3.49
N LYS A 9 -16.60 -1.87 -2.46
CA LYS A 9 -16.37 -3.00 -1.55
C LYS A 9 -17.61 -3.89 -1.55
N ILE A 10 -17.40 -5.17 -1.82
CA ILE A 10 -18.43 -6.20 -1.76
C ILE A 10 -18.00 -7.22 -0.71
N GLN A 11 -18.87 -7.51 0.24
CA GLN A 11 -18.66 -8.54 1.25
C GLN A 11 -19.81 -9.53 1.23
N LYS A 12 -19.48 -10.82 1.23
CA LYS A 12 -20.45 -11.92 1.28
C LYS A 12 -20.05 -12.90 2.37
N ASN A 13 -20.98 -13.17 3.26
CA ASN A 13 -20.86 -14.29 4.18
C ASN A 13 -21.19 -15.59 3.41
N ILE A 14 -20.23 -16.51 3.35
CA ILE A 14 -20.36 -17.81 2.71
C ILE A 14 -20.99 -18.80 3.72
N LYS A 15 -20.58 -18.63 4.99
CA LYS A 15 -21.11 -19.31 6.19
C LYS A 15 -21.07 -18.32 7.35
N ASP A 16 -21.64 -18.69 8.50
CA ASP A 16 -21.67 -17.83 9.70
C ASP A 16 -20.29 -17.37 10.16
N ASP A 17 -19.28 -18.19 9.92
CA ASP A 17 -17.89 -17.97 10.35
C ASP A 17 -16.90 -17.75 9.17
N LEU A 18 -17.40 -17.68 7.93
CA LEU A 18 -16.59 -17.53 6.71
C LEU A 18 -17.12 -16.41 5.83
N ALA A 19 -16.32 -15.38 5.61
CA ALA A 19 -16.67 -14.23 4.79
C ALA A 19 -15.63 -13.96 3.70
N LEU A 20 -16.10 -13.61 2.50
CA LEU A 20 -15.30 -13.15 1.38
C LEU A 20 -15.51 -11.66 1.18
N THR A 21 -14.42 -10.92 1.04
CA THR A 21 -14.44 -9.48 0.75
C THR A 21 -13.65 -9.21 -0.51
N ILE A 22 -14.25 -8.47 -1.43
CA ILE A 22 -13.61 -7.96 -2.65
C ILE A 22 -13.63 -6.44 -2.57
N THR A 23 -12.48 -5.80 -2.80
CA THR A 23 -12.39 -4.33 -2.87
C THR A 23 -11.69 -3.95 -4.17
N GLY A 24 -12.19 -2.92 -4.83
CA GLY A 24 -11.57 -2.33 -6.02
C GLY A 24 -11.63 -0.82 -5.93
N THR A 25 -10.58 -0.14 -6.35
CA THR A 25 -10.48 1.32 -6.37
C THR A 25 -9.92 1.78 -7.69
N LEU A 26 -10.52 2.82 -8.25
CA LEU A 26 -10.03 3.55 -9.42
C LEU A 26 -9.91 5.02 -9.05
N ALA A 27 -8.78 5.62 -9.37
CA ALA A 27 -8.55 7.05 -9.20
C ALA A 27 -8.06 7.65 -10.51
N TYR A 28 -8.61 8.82 -10.83
CA TYR A 28 -8.20 9.64 -11.97
C TYR A 28 -7.74 11.00 -11.45
N SER A 29 -6.60 11.46 -11.95
CA SER A 29 -6.06 12.78 -11.61
C SER A 29 -5.54 13.46 -12.85
N ASP A 30 -5.82 14.76 -12.92
CA ASP A 30 -5.33 15.66 -13.95
C ASP A 30 -4.91 16.98 -13.28
N PHE A 31 -3.73 17.45 -13.60
CA PHE A 31 -3.13 18.62 -12.97
C PHE A 31 -2.43 19.48 -14.01
N GLU A 32 -2.64 20.78 -13.93
CA GLU A 32 -1.92 21.80 -14.69
C GLU A 32 -1.27 22.79 -13.73
N GLY A 33 0.05 22.90 -13.82
CA GLY A 33 0.85 23.78 -12.99
C GLY A 33 1.00 25.19 -13.57
N ASP A 34 1.48 26.11 -12.77
CA ASP A 34 1.76 27.47 -13.20
C ASP A 34 2.95 27.53 -14.17
N ALA A 35 3.04 28.65 -14.91
CA ALA A 35 4.09 28.90 -15.89
C ALA A 35 5.52 28.83 -15.35
N THR A 36 5.70 29.02 -14.03
CA THR A 36 7.01 28.98 -13.34
C THR A 36 7.24 27.68 -12.59
N SER A 37 6.28 26.76 -12.57
CA SER A 37 6.38 25.50 -11.85
C SER A 37 7.32 24.51 -12.55
N LEU A 38 8.12 23.78 -11.78
CA LEU A 38 8.91 22.64 -12.26
C LEU A 38 7.99 21.53 -12.82
N LEU A 39 6.87 21.27 -12.18
CA LEU A 39 5.83 20.37 -12.66
C LEU A 39 4.85 21.19 -13.49
N LYS A 40 4.91 21.02 -14.81
CA LYS A 40 4.03 21.71 -15.76
C LYS A 40 2.63 21.09 -15.81
N SER A 41 2.57 19.78 -15.93
CA SER A 41 1.30 19.05 -15.93
C SER A 41 1.47 17.60 -15.47
N ALA A 42 0.36 17.01 -15.03
CA ALA A 42 0.19 15.57 -14.89
C ALA A 42 -1.05 15.18 -15.71
N ASP A 43 -0.84 14.47 -16.80
CA ASP A 43 -1.87 14.25 -17.82
C ASP A 43 -2.46 12.84 -17.68
N ASN A 44 -3.79 12.76 -17.55
CA ASN A 44 -4.57 11.52 -17.60
C ASN A 44 -4.05 10.42 -16.66
N VAL A 45 -3.66 10.79 -15.43
CA VAL A 45 -3.15 9.82 -14.45
C VAL A 45 -4.29 8.96 -13.95
N LEU A 46 -4.33 7.72 -14.42
CA LEU A 46 -5.27 6.69 -13.98
C LEU A 46 -4.55 5.69 -13.09
N SER A 47 -5.04 5.47 -11.88
CA SER A 47 -4.50 4.46 -10.98
C SER A 47 -5.58 3.51 -10.48
N GLU A 48 -5.16 2.30 -10.15
CA GLU A 48 -6.03 1.21 -9.70
C GLU A 48 -5.43 0.45 -8.53
N SER A 49 -6.29 -0.06 -7.66
CA SER A 49 -5.94 -1.05 -6.65
C SER A 49 -7.07 -2.06 -6.48
N TYR A 50 -6.75 -3.28 -6.06
CA TYR A 50 -7.75 -4.27 -5.73
C TYR A 50 -7.27 -5.20 -4.62
N SER A 51 -8.23 -5.82 -3.93
CA SER A 51 -7.95 -6.87 -2.96
C SER A 51 -9.07 -7.90 -2.90
N LEU A 52 -8.68 -9.14 -2.62
CA LEU A 52 -9.54 -10.25 -2.30
C LEU A 52 -9.12 -10.79 -0.94
N THR A 53 -10.04 -10.84 0.02
CA THR A 53 -9.76 -11.31 1.38
C THR A 53 -10.78 -12.36 1.79
N LEU A 54 -10.30 -13.49 2.26
CA LEU A 54 -11.09 -14.54 2.90
C LEU A 54 -10.83 -14.48 4.41
N ASN A 55 -11.89 -14.31 5.19
CA ASN A 55 -11.85 -14.29 6.65
C ASN A 55 -12.57 -15.52 7.19
N LYS A 56 -11.94 -16.21 8.14
CA LYS A 56 -12.50 -17.35 8.87
C LYS A 56 -12.40 -17.08 10.36
N ALA A 57 -13.55 -16.96 11.03
CA ALA A 57 -13.63 -16.87 12.48
C ALA A 57 -13.69 -18.27 13.11
N ASN A 58 -13.30 -18.35 14.37
CA ASN A 58 -13.40 -19.55 15.21
C ASN A 58 -12.77 -20.81 14.59
N LEU A 59 -11.56 -20.66 14.00
CA LEU A 59 -10.82 -21.79 13.42
C LEU A 59 -10.34 -22.76 14.53
N PHE A 60 -9.85 -22.21 15.65
CA PHE A 60 -9.39 -22.93 16.85
C PHE A 60 -10.00 -22.34 18.14
N GLY A 61 -11.23 -21.82 18.10
CA GLY A 61 -11.92 -21.16 19.21
C GLY A 61 -12.01 -19.65 18.98
N ASN A 62 -11.83 -18.82 20.01
CA ASN A 62 -11.94 -17.35 19.90
C ASN A 62 -10.78 -16.76 19.08
N ASP A 63 -10.77 -17.01 17.80
CA ASP A 63 -9.74 -16.56 16.89
C ASP A 63 -10.32 -16.09 15.53
N ASN A 64 -9.50 -15.39 14.78
CA ASN A 64 -9.80 -14.97 13.43
C ASN A 64 -8.56 -15.19 12.55
N PHE A 65 -8.77 -15.87 11.42
CA PHE A 65 -7.76 -16.08 10.39
C PHE A 65 -8.20 -15.34 9.12
N ALA A 66 -7.25 -14.69 8.45
CA ALA A 66 -7.48 -14.05 7.17
C ALA A 66 -6.36 -14.39 6.19
N ILE A 67 -6.74 -14.65 4.95
CA ILE A 67 -5.81 -14.69 3.81
C ILE A 67 -6.27 -13.66 2.80
N SER A 68 -5.33 -12.88 2.27
CA SER A 68 -5.63 -11.88 1.25
C SER A 68 -4.61 -11.86 0.13
N ILE A 69 -5.11 -11.57 -1.08
CA ILE A 69 -4.29 -11.23 -2.24
C ILE A 69 -4.70 -9.83 -2.65
N SER A 70 -3.71 -8.95 -2.82
CA SER A 70 -3.98 -7.55 -3.17
C SER A 70 -2.92 -7.00 -4.11
N GLN A 71 -3.35 -6.09 -4.98
CA GLN A 71 -2.50 -5.16 -5.70
C GLN A 71 -2.62 -3.79 -5.03
N PRO A 72 -1.55 -3.24 -4.47
CA PRO A 72 -1.50 -1.85 -4.03
C PRO A 72 -1.80 -0.87 -5.16
N ASN A 73 -1.98 0.39 -4.82
CA ASN A 73 -2.27 1.39 -5.85
C ASN A 73 -1.14 1.46 -6.89
N ARG A 74 -1.49 1.22 -8.15
CA ARG A 74 -0.61 1.22 -9.32
C ARG A 74 -1.11 2.24 -10.33
N VAL A 75 -0.22 3.06 -10.87
CA VAL A 75 -0.55 3.87 -12.04
C VAL A 75 -0.65 2.96 -13.26
N ARG A 76 -1.80 2.96 -13.92
CA ARG A 76 -2.08 2.18 -15.13
C ARG A 76 -1.78 2.95 -16.40
N ASN A 77 -1.94 4.27 -16.34
CA ASN A 77 -1.67 5.18 -17.44
C ASN A 77 -1.46 6.58 -16.87
N GLY A 78 -0.64 7.38 -17.50
CA GLY A 78 -0.42 8.77 -17.16
C GLY A 78 1.00 9.22 -17.40
N SER A 79 1.19 10.52 -17.48
CA SER A 79 2.51 11.10 -17.65
C SER A 79 2.64 12.41 -16.88
N LEU A 80 3.87 12.73 -16.48
CA LEU A 80 4.25 14.04 -15.99
C LEU A 80 4.99 14.81 -17.08
N VAL A 81 4.72 16.10 -17.17
CA VAL A 81 5.52 17.04 -17.96
C VAL A 81 6.31 17.92 -16.99
N LEU A 82 7.62 17.72 -16.99
CA LEU A 82 8.56 18.48 -16.19
C LEU A 82 9.20 19.58 -17.03
N ARG A 83 9.30 20.76 -16.46
CA ARG A 83 10.04 21.89 -17.05
C ARG A 83 11.45 21.92 -16.46
N LEU A 84 12.42 21.54 -17.27
CA LEU A 84 13.80 21.43 -16.85
C LEU A 84 14.64 22.52 -17.54
N SER A 85 15.57 23.12 -16.77
CA SER A 85 16.57 24.03 -17.36
C SER A 85 17.82 23.23 -17.70
N ASP A 86 18.38 23.49 -18.87
CA ASP A 86 19.72 23.03 -19.21
C ASP A 86 20.77 23.91 -18.52
N LEU A 87 22.04 23.47 -18.55
CA LEU A 87 23.15 24.31 -18.10
C LEU A 87 23.20 25.57 -18.94
N ALA A 88 23.61 26.71 -18.32
CA ALA A 88 23.80 27.93 -19.06
C ALA A 88 24.88 27.76 -20.17
N ASP A 89 24.62 28.32 -21.31
CA ASP A 89 25.58 28.38 -22.40
C ASP A 89 26.77 29.35 -22.06
N LYS A 90 27.77 29.45 -22.95
CA LYS A 90 28.93 30.32 -22.78
C LYS A 90 28.56 31.79 -22.65
N ASN A 91 27.35 32.19 -23.06
CA ASN A 91 26.84 33.54 -23.01
C ASN A 91 25.91 33.76 -21.79
N GLY A 92 25.72 32.74 -20.94
CA GLY A 92 24.84 32.78 -19.78
C GLY A 92 23.36 32.55 -20.09
N ASN A 93 23.01 32.14 -21.32
CA ASN A 93 21.62 31.81 -21.65
C ASN A 93 21.25 30.45 -21.13
N ILE A 94 20.08 30.36 -20.51
CA ILE A 94 19.49 29.09 -19.99
C ILE A 94 18.37 28.68 -20.92
N ASN A 95 18.49 27.49 -21.51
CA ASN A 95 17.40 26.89 -22.26
C ASN A 95 16.49 26.11 -21.33
N ILE A 96 15.20 26.31 -21.46
CA ILE A 96 14.17 25.57 -20.74
C ILE A 96 13.53 24.59 -21.70
N ARG A 97 13.46 23.32 -21.30
CA ARG A 97 12.80 22.27 -22.08
C ARG A 97 11.75 21.56 -21.25
N ASP A 98 10.68 21.18 -21.90
CA ASP A 98 9.66 20.31 -21.31
C ASP A 98 10.06 18.85 -21.56
N THR A 99 10.12 18.06 -20.50
CA THR A 99 10.44 16.63 -20.56
C THR A 99 9.23 15.84 -20.06
N ARG A 100 8.77 14.92 -20.90
CA ARG A 100 7.67 14.01 -20.52
C ARG A 100 8.22 12.74 -19.89
N VAL A 101 7.65 12.37 -18.75
CA VAL A 101 7.98 11.16 -17.99
C VAL A 101 6.73 10.32 -17.89
N ASP A 102 6.82 9.06 -18.32
CA ASP A 102 5.76 8.07 -18.13
C ASP A 102 5.69 7.66 -16.66
N LEU A 103 4.47 7.57 -16.13
CA LEU A 103 4.21 7.18 -14.75
C LEU A 103 3.84 5.70 -14.62
N GLU A 104 3.63 4.99 -15.72
CA GLU A 104 3.33 3.57 -15.66
C GLU A 104 4.58 2.79 -15.19
N PRO A 105 4.50 2.09 -14.04
CA PRO A 105 5.61 1.27 -13.56
C PRO A 105 5.78 0.02 -14.42
N SER A 106 7.01 -0.50 -14.49
CA SER A 106 7.36 -1.65 -15.33
C SER A 106 6.70 -2.95 -14.89
N GLY A 107 6.43 -3.10 -13.58
CA GLY A 107 5.87 -4.32 -13.01
C GLY A 107 4.52 -4.13 -12.34
N ARG A 108 4.06 -5.20 -11.68
CA ARG A 108 2.78 -5.25 -10.97
C ARG A 108 2.93 -5.92 -9.61
N GLN A 109 3.09 -5.13 -8.57
CA GLN A 109 3.19 -5.66 -7.20
C GLN A 109 1.94 -6.46 -6.82
N ILE A 110 2.15 -7.66 -6.32
CA ILE A 110 1.11 -8.50 -5.73
C ILE A 110 1.53 -8.87 -4.31
N ASP A 111 0.69 -8.53 -3.35
CA ASP A 111 0.87 -8.89 -1.95
C ASP A 111 -0.03 -10.07 -1.59
N THR A 112 0.57 -11.14 -1.09
CA THR A 112 -0.14 -12.25 -0.45
C THR A 112 0.08 -12.17 1.04
N SER A 113 -0.99 -11.96 1.82
CA SER A 113 -0.91 -11.79 3.26
C SER A 113 -1.72 -12.85 4.00
N PHE A 114 -1.15 -13.29 5.12
CA PHE A 114 -1.78 -14.15 6.12
C PHE A 114 -1.85 -13.37 7.42
N ALA A 115 -3.01 -13.35 8.05
CA ALA A 115 -3.20 -12.73 9.35
C ALA A 115 -3.93 -13.69 10.29
N TYR A 116 -3.50 -13.74 11.53
CA TYR A 116 -4.13 -14.53 12.58
C TYR A 116 -4.20 -13.71 13.85
N THR A 117 -5.37 -13.69 14.47
CA THR A 117 -5.61 -13.02 15.74
C THR A 117 -6.32 -13.99 16.67
N LYS A 118 -5.85 -14.10 17.90
CA LYS A 118 -6.45 -14.96 18.92
C LYS A 118 -6.59 -14.22 20.24
N ASP A 119 -7.79 -14.22 20.78
CA ASP A 119 -8.03 -13.80 22.16
C ASP A 119 -7.68 -14.96 23.10
N ILE A 120 -6.59 -14.81 23.82
CA ILE A 120 -6.09 -15.81 24.77
C ILE A 120 -6.81 -15.67 26.11
N SER A 121 -7.15 -14.44 26.49
CA SER A 121 -8.02 -14.10 27.62
C SER A 121 -8.77 -12.81 27.33
N GLU A 122 -9.69 -12.40 28.21
CA GLU A 122 -10.45 -11.14 28.08
C GLU A 122 -9.54 -9.91 27.85
N ASN A 123 -8.34 -9.93 28.41
CA ASN A 123 -7.41 -8.79 28.40
C ASN A 123 -6.14 -9.06 27.57
N PHE A 124 -6.04 -10.20 26.90
CA PHE A 124 -4.85 -10.57 26.15
C PHE A 124 -5.17 -11.11 24.75
N THR A 125 -4.70 -10.40 23.74
CA THR A 125 -4.83 -10.77 22.33
C THR A 125 -3.45 -10.94 21.69
N LEU A 126 -3.25 -12.06 21.00
CA LEU A 126 -2.10 -12.33 20.10
C LEU A 126 -2.49 -11.99 18.68
N SER A 127 -1.63 -11.28 17.96
CA SER A 127 -1.77 -10.99 16.53
C SER A 127 -0.51 -11.40 15.78
N LEU A 128 -0.69 -12.15 14.69
CA LEU A 128 0.38 -12.56 13.79
C LEU A 128 0.02 -12.10 12.37
N LYS A 129 1.00 -11.60 11.62
CA LYS A 129 0.84 -11.30 10.20
C LYS A 129 2.10 -11.68 9.45
N ALA A 130 1.94 -12.27 8.27
CA ALA A 130 3.01 -12.50 7.31
C ALA A 130 2.56 -12.00 5.94
N THR A 131 3.46 -11.39 5.19
CA THR A 131 3.19 -10.91 3.83
C THR A 131 4.34 -11.30 2.92
N ILE A 132 3.99 -11.81 1.75
CA ILE A 132 4.89 -12.07 0.63
C ILE A 132 4.51 -11.07 -0.46
N THR A 133 5.46 -10.24 -0.88
CA THR A 133 5.30 -9.24 -1.92
C THR A 133 6.12 -9.65 -3.13
N ASP A 134 5.47 -9.77 -4.28
CA ASP A 134 6.09 -9.99 -5.58
C ASP A 134 6.17 -8.65 -6.33
N GLU A 135 7.23 -8.42 -7.11
CA GLU A 135 7.48 -7.17 -7.85
C GLU A 135 7.29 -5.91 -6.99
N PHE A 136 8.00 -5.87 -5.86
CA PHE A 136 7.91 -4.76 -4.89
C PHE A 136 8.10 -3.39 -5.55
N ASN A 137 7.27 -2.43 -5.15
CA ASN A 137 7.18 -1.09 -5.77
C ASN A 137 6.76 -1.09 -7.24
N HIS A 138 6.09 -2.15 -7.72
CA HIS A 138 5.69 -2.32 -9.11
C HIS A 138 6.87 -2.30 -10.09
N ILE A 139 8.02 -2.82 -9.70
CA ILE A 139 9.22 -2.95 -10.54
C ILE A 139 9.29 -4.40 -11.03
N GLU A 140 9.29 -4.59 -12.36
CA GLU A 140 9.42 -5.88 -13.01
C GLU A 140 10.74 -6.57 -12.59
N ASP A 141 10.67 -7.89 -12.41
CA ASP A 141 11.80 -8.73 -11.97
C ASP A 141 12.46 -8.31 -10.64
N ASN A 142 11.78 -7.50 -9.83
CA ASN A 142 12.26 -7.17 -8.49
C ASN A 142 12.14 -8.39 -7.56
N ASP A 143 13.13 -8.55 -6.69
CA ASP A 143 13.17 -9.66 -5.72
C ASP A 143 11.92 -9.68 -4.82
N LYS A 144 11.52 -10.90 -4.45
CA LYS A 144 10.41 -11.07 -3.50
C LYS A 144 10.79 -10.52 -2.14
N ASN A 145 9.87 -9.73 -1.59
CA ASN A 145 9.97 -9.24 -0.23
C ASN A 145 9.09 -10.06 0.72
N TYR A 146 9.62 -10.33 1.89
CA TYR A 146 8.91 -11.02 2.97
C TYR A 146 8.84 -10.10 4.17
N SER A 147 7.69 -10.02 4.80
CA SER A 147 7.54 -9.28 6.06
C SER A 147 6.72 -10.06 7.06
N GLY A 148 7.06 -9.91 8.33
CA GLY A 148 6.39 -10.54 9.47
C GLY A 148 6.08 -9.56 10.57
N TYR A 149 4.97 -9.76 11.25
CA TYR A 149 4.57 -8.99 12.41
C TYR A 149 4.03 -9.93 13.50
N ILE A 150 4.49 -9.73 14.72
CA ILE A 150 3.96 -10.36 15.93
C ILE A 150 3.53 -9.25 16.87
N GLY A 151 2.28 -9.25 17.30
CA GLY A 151 1.71 -8.28 18.21
C GLY A 151 1.10 -8.94 19.44
N LEU A 152 1.37 -8.38 20.60
CA LEU A 152 0.77 -8.73 21.88
C LEU A 152 0.01 -7.51 22.39
N ASN A 153 -1.24 -7.68 22.74
CA ASN A 153 -2.10 -6.62 23.26
C ASN A 153 -2.61 -7.03 24.66
N PHE A 154 -2.22 -6.28 25.67
CA PHE A 154 -2.63 -6.45 27.05
C PHE A 154 -3.38 -5.20 27.49
N GLU A 155 -4.70 -5.23 27.70
CA GLU A 155 -5.48 -4.05 28.09
C GLU A 155 -4.94 -2.73 27.52
N ASN A 156 -4.06 -2.09 28.29
CA ASN A 156 -3.49 -0.77 28.01
C ASN A 156 -2.09 -0.81 27.36
N LEU A 157 -1.48 -2.00 27.22
CA LEU A 157 -0.13 -2.17 26.67
C LEU A 157 -0.17 -2.95 25.37
N LYS A 158 0.39 -2.37 24.30
CA LYS A 158 0.61 -3.04 23.02
C LYS A 158 2.10 -3.15 22.75
N VAL A 159 2.55 -4.37 22.48
CA VAL A 159 3.92 -4.65 22.04
C VAL A 159 3.85 -5.25 20.64
N GLY A 160 4.67 -4.76 19.72
CA GLY A 160 4.74 -5.29 18.38
C GLY A 160 6.18 -5.44 17.92
N ILE A 161 6.46 -6.51 17.22
CA ILE A 161 7.73 -6.77 16.53
C ILE A 161 7.42 -6.90 15.06
N PHE A 162 8.12 -6.15 14.24
CA PHE A 162 8.02 -6.18 12.79
C PHE A 162 9.41 -6.44 12.20
N ASP A 163 9.47 -7.32 11.21
CA ASP A 163 10.65 -7.60 10.42
C ASP A 163 10.29 -7.70 8.94
N ALA A 164 11.22 -7.30 8.06
CA ALA A 164 11.05 -7.41 6.62
C ALA A 164 12.41 -7.51 5.90
N THR A 165 12.44 -8.18 4.75
CA THR A 165 13.67 -8.38 3.96
C THR A 165 14.34 -7.10 3.47
N ASN A 166 13.55 -6.03 3.30
CA ASN A 166 14.03 -4.71 2.86
C ASN A 166 14.40 -3.77 4.02
N VAL A 167 14.39 -4.26 5.26
CA VAL A 167 14.74 -3.48 6.45
C VAL A 167 15.99 -4.08 7.09
N SER A 168 16.97 -3.25 7.36
CA SER A 168 18.26 -3.70 7.90
C SER A 168 18.20 -4.27 9.33
N ARG A 169 17.14 -3.98 10.07
CA ARG A 169 16.92 -4.47 11.45
C ARG A 169 15.42 -4.58 11.76
N PRO A 170 15.01 -5.59 12.57
CA PRO A 170 13.66 -5.64 13.11
C PRO A 170 13.32 -4.37 13.88
N SER A 171 12.08 -3.92 13.78
CA SER A 171 11.57 -2.82 14.57
C SER A 171 10.70 -3.33 15.73
N ILE A 172 10.87 -2.71 16.90
CA ILE A 172 10.05 -3.01 18.07
C ILE A 172 9.22 -1.76 18.38
N SER A 173 7.92 -1.92 18.51
CA SER A 173 7.00 -0.87 18.93
C SER A 173 6.42 -1.18 20.30
N LEU A 174 6.37 -0.16 21.18
CA LEU A 174 5.70 -0.22 22.46
C LEU A 174 4.72 0.95 22.53
N LYS A 175 3.45 0.66 22.80
CA LYS A 175 2.41 1.67 22.97
C LYS A 175 1.66 1.42 24.27
N TYR A 176 1.69 2.39 25.17
CA TYR A 176 0.92 2.39 26.41
C TYR A 176 -0.17 3.46 26.33
N ARG A 177 -1.40 3.12 26.72
CA ARG A 177 -2.53 4.04 26.83
C ARG A 177 -3.02 4.04 28.27
N LYS A 178 -2.95 5.18 28.93
CA LYS A 178 -3.57 5.38 30.25
C LYS A 178 -4.95 5.98 30.02
N GLU A 179 -5.99 5.31 30.50
CA GLU A 179 -7.33 5.88 30.61
C GLU A 179 -7.41 6.63 31.94
N PHE A 180 -7.84 7.89 31.90
CA PHE A 180 -8.05 8.74 33.07
C PHE A 180 -9.53 8.81 33.39
#